data_d23c7eaa8715a59781b4209588b278db
#
_entry.id   d23c7eaa8715a59781b4209588b278db
#
_cell.length_a   1.000
_cell.length_b   1.000
_cell.length_c   1.000
_cell.angle_alpha   90.00
_cell.angle_beta   90.00
_cell.angle_gamma   90.00
#
_symmetry.space_group_name_H-M   'P 1'
#
loop_
_entity.id
_entity.type
_entity.pdbx_description
1 polymer ?
#
loop_
_entity_poly.entity_id
_entity_poly.type
_entity_poly.pdbx_seq_one_letter_code
_entity_poly.pdbx_strand_id
1 'polypeptide(L)'
;MGNKSDYAAPHNAYRCQGEDRWCAIAVFTDEEWASFCGVIGKPELKDDARFATFAARKEHEEELDGIVNEWTTPRTAEDVMELMQKAGVAAAVVETGEDLLDKDPQLKHRGTFVELDHPEYPAEVDQPKYRTQQGNHFKLSKYTPQMKRAPLLGEHNEYVFKELLGVPDDEYEKLVEDGILS
;
A
#
# COMPACT_ATOMS: atom_id res chain seq x y z
N MET A 1 -14.49 -7.48 -14.62
CA MET A 1 -14.99 -6.78 -13.42
C MET A 1 -14.08 -5.56 -13.10
N GLY A 2 -12.76 -5.67 -13.18
CA GLY A 2 -11.85 -4.55 -12.90
C GLY A 2 -12.03 -4.02 -11.48
N ASN A 3 -12.08 -2.69 -11.34
CA ASN A 3 -12.27 -2.02 -10.05
C ASN A 3 -13.75 -1.84 -9.66
N LYS A 4 -14.70 -2.34 -10.47
CA LYS A 4 -16.14 -2.21 -10.20
C LYS A 4 -16.56 -3.13 -9.05
N SER A 5 -17.55 -2.68 -8.26
CA SER A 5 -18.13 -3.40 -7.13
C SER A 5 -19.62 -3.63 -7.33
N ASP A 6 -20.13 -4.77 -6.85
CA ASP A 6 -21.57 -5.05 -6.84
C ASP A 6 -22.32 -4.29 -5.72
N TYR A 7 -21.58 -3.62 -4.83
CA TYR A 7 -22.12 -3.01 -3.61
C TYR A 7 -21.88 -1.51 -3.49
N ALA A 8 -21.16 -0.90 -4.45
CA ALA A 8 -20.82 0.52 -4.43
C ALA A 8 -20.84 1.13 -5.84
N ALA A 9 -21.26 2.39 -5.95
CA ALA A 9 -21.21 3.20 -7.15
C ALA A 9 -21.29 4.70 -6.82
N PRO A 10 -20.29 5.53 -7.24
CA PRO A 10 -19.08 5.13 -7.97
C PRO A 10 -18.14 4.24 -7.12
N HIS A 11 -17.37 3.38 -7.78
CA HIS A 11 -16.33 2.56 -7.17
C HIS A 11 -15.23 2.27 -8.18
N ASN A 12 -14.20 3.07 -8.18
CA ASN A 12 -13.10 2.95 -9.14
C ASN A 12 -11.84 3.68 -8.66
N ALA A 13 -10.73 3.52 -9.40
CA ALA A 13 -9.58 4.41 -9.34
C ALA A 13 -9.70 5.47 -10.45
N TYR A 14 -9.60 6.73 -10.07
CA TYR A 14 -9.79 7.88 -10.95
C TYR A 14 -8.51 8.64 -11.15
N ARG A 15 -8.27 9.06 -12.39
CA ARG A 15 -7.06 9.78 -12.72
C ARG A 15 -7.04 11.17 -12.06
N CYS A 16 -5.87 11.50 -11.50
CA CYS A 16 -5.61 12.79 -10.87
C CYS A 16 -4.52 13.55 -11.63
N GLN A 17 -4.23 14.77 -11.20
CA GLN A 17 -3.16 15.60 -11.73
C GLN A 17 -1.80 14.94 -11.47
N GLY A 18 -0.92 14.97 -12.47
CA GLY A 18 0.44 14.41 -12.42
C GLY A 18 0.59 13.18 -13.32
N GLU A 19 1.81 12.67 -13.36
CA GLU A 19 2.13 11.44 -14.11
C GLU A 19 1.78 10.24 -13.25
N ASP A 20 0.94 9.36 -13.78
CA ASP A 20 0.49 8.11 -13.13
C ASP A 20 -0.04 8.29 -11.68
N ARG A 21 -0.81 9.38 -11.46
CA ARG A 21 -1.44 9.68 -10.16
C ARG A 21 -2.92 9.36 -10.19
N TRP A 22 -3.39 8.64 -9.18
CA TRP A 22 -4.75 8.13 -9.07
C TRP A 22 -5.27 8.22 -7.64
N CYS A 23 -6.59 8.38 -7.50
CA CYS A 23 -7.29 8.28 -6.24
C CYS A 23 -8.42 7.25 -6.36
N ALA A 24 -8.47 6.29 -5.46
CA ALA A 24 -9.60 5.37 -5.34
C ALA A 24 -10.72 6.07 -4.59
N ILE A 25 -11.96 5.95 -5.10
CA ILE A 25 -13.18 6.50 -4.47
C ILE A 25 -14.24 5.40 -4.47
N ALA A 26 -14.93 5.26 -3.34
CA ALA A 26 -16.04 4.31 -3.19
C ALA A 26 -17.20 4.95 -2.44
N VAL A 27 -18.42 4.80 -2.97
CA VAL A 27 -19.66 5.31 -2.40
C VAL A 27 -20.61 4.14 -2.18
N PHE A 28 -20.92 3.85 -0.91
CA PHE A 28 -21.70 2.68 -0.51
C PHE A 28 -23.15 3.02 -0.16
N THR A 29 -23.42 4.22 0.36
CA THR A 29 -24.74 4.61 0.82
C THR A 29 -25.27 5.84 0.09
N ASP A 30 -26.58 6.10 0.21
CA ASP A 30 -27.19 7.28 -0.41
C ASP A 30 -26.81 8.58 0.35
N GLU A 31 -26.45 8.49 1.63
CA GLU A 31 -25.90 9.60 2.40
C GLU A 31 -24.51 9.97 1.91
N GLU A 32 -23.66 8.97 1.66
CA GLU A 32 -22.33 9.18 1.06
C GLU A 32 -22.47 9.74 -0.36
N TRP A 33 -23.47 9.27 -1.13
CA TRP A 33 -23.77 9.81 -2.46
C TRP A 33 -24.13 11.30 -2.42
N ALA A 34 -25.01 11.70 -1.50
CA ALA A 34 -25.37 13.10 -1.32
C ALA A 34 -24.15 13.96 -0.94
N SER A 35 -23.30 13.46 -0.04
CA SER A 35 -22.03 14.09 0.35
C SER A 35 -21.07 14.22 -0.83
N PHE A 36 -20.90 13.14 -1.59
CA PHE A 36 -20.08 13.10 -2.80
C PHE A 36 -20.52 14.16 -3.82
N CYS A 37 -21.82 14.24 -4.14
CA CYS A 37 -22.38 15.25 -5.05
C CYS A 37 -22.06 16.67 -4.58
N GLY A 38 -22.12 16.92 -3.28
CA GLY A 38 -21.75 18.20 -2.68
C GLY A 38 -20.27 18.53 -2.89
N VAL A 39 -19.37 17.55 -2.67
CA VAL A 39 -17.93 17.74 -2.85
C VAL A 39 -17.54 18.05 -4.29
N ILE A 40 -18.13 17.34 -5.25
CA ILE A 40 -17.82 17.57 -6.68
C ILE A 40 -18.50 18.84 -7.25
N GLY A 41 -19.32 19.53 -6.44
CA GLY A 41 -20.03 20.75 -6.84
C GLY A 41 -21.18 20.50 -7.81
N LYS A 42 -21.74 19.30 -7.81
CA LYS A 42 -22.88 18.89 -8.66
C LYS A 42 -24.03 18.30 -7.80
N PRO A 43 -24.60 19.10 -6.86
CA PRO A 43 -25.62 18.59 -5.95
C PRO A 43 -26.90 18.13 -6.66
N GLU A 44 -27.14 18.58 -7.90
CA GLU A 44 -28.27 18.16 -8.73
C GLU A 44 -28.23 16.69 -9.13
N LEU A 45 -27.06 16.06 -9.16
CA LEU A 45 -26.92 14.63 -9.48
C LEU A 45 -27.63 13.73 -8.48
N LYS A 46 -27.83 14.22 -7.26
CA LYS A 46 -28.59 13.50 -6.23
C LYS A 46 -30.03 13.20 -6.66
N ASP A 47 -30.64 14.10 -7.41
CA ASP A 47 -32.02 14.03 -7.84
C ASP A 47 -32.16 13.66 -9.33
N ASP A 48 -31.04 13.46 -10.05
CA ASP A 48 -31.03 13.01 -11.44
C ASP A 48 -31.46 11.54 -11.53
N ALA A 49 -32.45 11.24 -12.36
CA ALA A 49 -33.00 9.90 -12.49
C ALA A 49 -31.97 8.82 -12.85
N ARG A 50 -30.85 9.21 -13.51
CA ARG A 50 -29.74 8.30 -13.86
C ARG A 50 -28.89 7.92 -12.64
N PHE A 51 -28.89 8.73 -11.56
CA PHE A 51 -27.96 8.58 -10.44
C PHE A 51 -28.62 8.60 -9.05
N ALA A 52 -29.92 8.93 -8.98
CA ALA A 52 -30.63 9.13 -7.72
C ALA A 52 -30.66 7.86 -6.82
N THR A 53 -30.63 6.67 -7.40
CA THR A 53 -30.61 5.40 -6.66
C THR A 53 -29.35 4.61 -6.97
N PHE A 54 -28.96 3.73 -6.04
CA PHE A 54 -27.83 2.82 -6.28
C PHE A 54 -27.98 2.01 -7.58
N ALA A 55 -29.17 1.44 -7.83
CA ALA A 55 -29.42 0.67 -9.05
C ALA A 55 -29.23 1.51 -10.32
N ALA A 56 -29.75 2.76 -10.31
CA ALA A 56 -29.57 3.67 -11.43
C ALA A 56 -28.08 4.07 -11.62
N ARG A 57 -27.34 4.33 -10.55
CA ARG A 57 -25.89 4.56 -10.62
C ARG A 57 -25.14 3.37 -11.23
N LYS A 58 -25.53 2.15 -10.87
CA LYS A 58 -24.91 0.95 -11.46
C LYS A 58 -25.23 0.79 -12.95
N GLU A 59 -26.44 1.11 -13.37
CA GLU A 59 -26.83 1.05 -14.79
C GLU A 59 -26.07 2.10 -15.63
N HIS A 60 -25.81 3.29 -15.04
CA HIS A 60 -25.13 4.39 -15.71
C HIS A 60 -23.68 4.59 -15.21
N GLU A 61 -23.05 3.51 -14.74
CA GLU A 61 -21.74 3.58 -14.05
C GLU A 61 -20.63 4.15 -14.91
N GLU A 62 -20.60 3.89 -16.22
CA GLU A 62 -19.60 4.43 -17.14
C GLU A 62 -19.75 5.94 -17.32
N GLU A 63 -20.98 6.44 -17.40
CA GLU A 63 -21.25 7.87 -17.48
C GLU A 63 -20.86 8.56 -16.16
N LEU A 64 -21.19 7.95 -15.04
CA LEU A 64 -20.81 8.43 -13.72
C LEU A 64 -19.28 8.48 -13.56
N ASP A 65 -18.57 7.44 -13.97
CA ASP A 65 -17.10 7.39 -13.95
C ASP A 65 -16.51 8.54 -14.80
N GLY A 66 -17.13 8.87 -15.92
CA GLY A 66 -16.76 10.04 -16.75
C GLY A 66 -16.85 11.36 -15.98
N ILE A 67 -17.96 11.57 -15.26
CA ILE A 67 -18.19 12.77 -14.45
C ILE A 67 -17.16 12.86 -13.31
N VAL A 68 -16.85 11.74 -12.67
CA VAL A 68 -15.84 11.68 -11.59
C VAL A 68 -14.45 11.98 -12.14
N ASN A 69 -14.06 11.38 -13.25
CA ASN A 69 -12.76 11.64 -13.90
C ASN A 69 -12.60 13.11 -14.31
N GLU A 70 -13.63 13.74 -14.83
CA GLU A 70 -13.60 15.17 -15.17
C GLU A 70 -13.28 16.04 -13.95
N TRP A 71 -13.83 15.67 -12.79
CA TRP A 71 -13.62 16.40 -11.55
C TRP A 71 -12.25 16.09 -10.90
N THR A 72 -11.77 14.85 -10.96
CA THR A 72 -10.51 14.43 -10.32
C THR A 72 -9.27 14.84 -11.11
N THR A 73 -9.31 14.78 -12.45
CA THR A 73 -8.15 15.02 -13.34
C THR A 73 -7.40 16.34 -13.06
N PRO A 74 -8.04 17.49 -12.79
CA PRO A 74 -7.33 18.74 -12.51
C PRO A 74 -6.86 18.89 -11.04
N ARG A 75 -7.02 17.87 -10.22
CA ARG A 75 -6.70 17.88 -8.76
C ARG A 75 -5.62 16.87 -8.43
N THR A 76 -4.83 17.13 -7.38
CA THR A 76 -3.92 16.13 -6.84
C THR A 76 -4.70 14.96 -6.20
N ALA A 77 -4.09 13.79 -6.14
CA ALA A 77 -4.74 12.63 -5.52
C ALA A 77 -4.95 12.86 -4.00
N GLU A 78 -4.04 13.58 -3.38
CA GLU A 78 -4.09 14.00 -1.99
C GLU A 78 -5.26 14.96 -1.72
N ASP A 79 -5.45 15.99 -2.56
CA ASP A 79 -6.58 16.91 -2.44
C ASP A 79 -7.93 16.19 -2.62
N VAL A 80 -8.01 15.27 -3.58
CA VAL A 80 -9.22 14.45 -3.80
C VAL A 80 -9.52 13.62 -2.55
N MET A 81 -8.52 12.92 -2.02
CA MET A 81 -8.66 12.11 -0.82
C MET A 81 -9.13 12.96 0.37
N GLU A 82 -8.47 14.08 0.65
CA GLU A 82 -8.81 14.94 1.78
C GLU A 82 -10.23 15.50 1.70
N LEU A 83 -10.63 16.01 0.53
CA LEU A 83 -11.96 16.56 0.31
C LEU A 83 -13.04 15.50 0.51
N MET A 84 -12.85 14.30 -0.03
CA MET A 84 -13.79 13.19 0.10
C MET A 84 -13.88 12.68 1.54
N GLN A 85 -12.75 12.40 2.19
CA GLN A 85 -12.73 11.92 3.56
C GLN A 85 -13.34 12.93 4.55
N LYS A 86 -13.09 14.22 4.37
CA LYS A 86 -13.69 15.29 5.17
C LYS A 86 -15.22 15.31 5.07
N ALA A 87 -15.77 14.89 3.96
CA ALA A 87 -17.21 14.78 3.72
C ALA A 87 -17.77 13.40 4.10
N GLY A 88 -16.97 12.49 4.63
CA GLY A 88 -17.38 11.15 5.01
C GLY A 88 -17.47 10.16 3.85
N VAL A 89 -16.86 10.47 2.71
CA VAL A 89 -16.80 9.58 1.54
C VAL A 89 -15.47 8.82 1.55
N ALA A 90 -15.51 7.51 1.35
CA ALA A 90 -14.31 6.69 1.29
C ALA A 90 -13.47 7.02 0.06
N ALA A 91 -12.25 7.47 0.28
CA ALA A 91 -11.27 7.74 -0.76
C ALA A 91 -9.84 7.56 -0.23
N ALA A 92 -8.93 7.13 -1.10
CA ALA A 92 -7.51 6.99 -0.79
C ALA A 92 -6.66 7.21 -2.03
N VAL A 93 -5.47 7.77 -1.83
CA VAL A 93 -4.45 7.83 -2.88
C VAL A 93 -4.05 6.41 -3.29
N VAL A 94 -3.91 6.17 -4.59
CA VAL A 94 -3.22 4.97 -5.08
C VAL A 94 -1.72 5.24 -4.99
N GLU A 95 -1.12 4.70 -3.94
CA GLU A 95 0.25 5.03 -3.55
C GLU A 95 1.30 4.31 -4.41
N THR A 96 2.36 5.02 -4.71
CA THR A 96 3.59 4.48 -5.27
C THR A 96 4.49 3.91 -4.16
N GLY A 97 5.56 3.20 -4.53
CA GLY A 97 6.56 2.75 -3.55
C GLY A 97 7.21 3.91 -2.77
N GLU A 98 7.41 5.06 -3.42
CA GLU A 98 7.90 6.28 -2.76
C GLU A 98 6.88 6.83 -1.75
N ASP A 99 5.60 6.86 -2.12
CA ASP A 99 4.55 7.32 -1.21
C ASP A 99 4.49 6.46 0.07
N LEU A 100 4.52 5.12 -0.10
CA LEU A 100 4.51 4.16 1.01
C LEU A 100 5.72 4.33 1.95
N LEU A 101 6.92 4.49 1.40
CA LEU A 101 8.15 4.52 2.19
C LEU A 101 8.41 5.91 2.78
N ASP A 102 8.15 6.98 2.00
CA ASP A 102 8.65 8.31 2.32
C ASP A 102 7.56 9.32 2.66
N LYS A 103 6.30 9.08 2.30
CA LYS A 103 5.26 10.12 2.40
C LYS A 103 4.10 9.74 3.32
N ASP A 104 3.63 8.48 3.31
CA ASP A 104 2.44 8.10 4.09
C ASP A 104 2.63 8.35 5.60
N PRO A 105 1.82 9.26 6.20
CA PRO A 105 1.95 9.62 7.60
C PRO A 105 1.49 8.51 8.54
N GLN A 106 0.57 7.65 8.10
CA GLN A 106 0.07 6.54 8.91
C GLN A 106 1.10 5.42 9.00
N LEU A 107 1.72 5.06 7.89
CA LEU A 107 2.76 4.04 7.86
C LEU A 107 3.95 4.47 8.70
N LYS A 108 4.35 5.75 8.62
CA LYS A 108 5.38 6.35 9.51
C LYS A 108 4.97 6.28 10.98
N HIS A 109 3.76 6.73 11.31
CA HIS A 109 3.26 6.71 12.68
C HIS A 109 3.21 5.28 13.26
N ARG A 110 2.85 4.30 12.45
CA ARG A 110 2.79 2.90 12.88
C ARG A 110 4.15 2.24 12.97
N GLY A 111 5.19 2.81 12.36
CA GLY A 111 6.51 2.18 12.22
C GLY A 111 6.44 0.92 11.36
N THR A 112 5.69 1.00 10.26
CA THR A 112 5.47 -0.14 9.35
C THR A 112 6.76 -0.56 8.67
N PHE A 113 7.62 0.39 8.37
CA PHE A 113 8.93 0.14 7.77
C PHE A 113 10.02 0.43 8.80
N VAL A 114 11.04 -0.41 8.81
CA VAL A 114 12.23 -0.30 9.68
C VAL A 114 13.49 -0.36 8.85
N GLU A 115 14.50 0.39 9.23
CA GLU A 115 15.81 0.32 8.61
C GLU A 115 16.66 -0.72 9.34
N LEU A 116 17.30 -1.61 8.60
CA LEU A 116 18.20 -2.63 9.11
C LEU A 116 19.53 -2.58 8.39
N ASP A 117 20.62 -2.58 9.14
CA ASP A 117 21.95 -2.66 8.56
C ASP A 117 22.17 -3.99 7.85
N HIS A 118 22.77 -3.93 6.65
CA HIS A 118 23.10 -5.09 5.86
C HIS A 118 24.56 -4.97 5.34
N PRO A 119 25.47 -5.86 5.76
CA PRO A 119 26.91 -5.69 5.53
C PRO A 119 27.33 -5.80 4.06
N GLU A 120 26.50 -6.43 3.22
CA GLU A 120 26.81 -6.56 1.78
C GLU A 120 26.28 -5.42 0.93
N TYR A 121 25.54 -4.47 1.50
CA TYR A 121 25.24 -3.26 0.75
C TYR A 121 26.46 -2.36 0.72
N PRO A 122 26.98 -2.02 -0.49
CA PRO A 122 28.13 -1.16 -0.62
C PRO A 122 27.89 0.17 0.10
N ALA A 123 28.91 0.66 0.80
CA ALA A 123 28.85 1.97 1.48
C ALA A 123 28.52 3.13 0.51
N GLU A 124 28.80 2.93 -0.79
CA GLU A 124 28.49 3.86 -1.88
C GLU A 124 26.99 3.91 -2.21
N VAL A 125 26.23 2.90 -1.82
CA VAL A 125 24.75 2.86 -1.93
C VAL A 125 24.16 3.34 -0.60
N ASP A 126 24.51 4.54 -0.20
CA ASP A 126 23.92 5.19 0.97
C ASP A 126 22.48 5.66 0.64
N GLN A 127 21.62 4.68 0.35
CA GLN A 127 20.21 4.94 0.14
C GLN A 127 19.41 4.15 1.18
N PRO A 128 18.78 4.83 2.14
CA PRO A 128 17.97 4.21 3.20
C PRO A 128 16.98 3.18 2.68
N LYS A 129 16.42 3.41 1.48
CA LYS A 129 15.44 2.52 0.85
C LYS A 129 15.91 1.07 0.61
N TYR A 130 17.22 0.83 0.48
CA TYR A 130 17.76 -0.53 0.34
C TYR A 130 17.90 -1.26 1.67
N ARG A 131 17.90 -0.51 2.78
CA ARG A 131 17.96 -1.04 4.14
C ARG A 131 16.57 -1.15 4.78
N THR A 132 15.57 -0.58 4.12
CA THR A 132 14.20 -0.55 4.62
C THR A 132 13.55 -1.92 4.44
N GLN A 133 13.08 -2.47 5.53
CA GLN A 133 12.35 -3.73 5.60
C GLN A 133 10.97 -3.51 6.18
N GLN A 134 10.01 -4.30 5.75
CA GLN A 134 8.70 -4.30 6.35
C GLN A 134 8.77 -4.88 7.76
N GLY A 135 8.37 -4.09 8.74
CA GLY A 135 8.29 -4.48 10.13
C GLY A 135 7.04 -5.29 10.45
N ASN A 136 6.80 -5.50 11.74
CA ASN A 136 5.59 -6.21 12.17
C ASN A 136 4.35 -5.33 12.04
N HIS A 137 3.30 -5.84 11.40
CA HIS A 137 2.02 -5.15 11.26
C HIS A 137 1.20 -5.06 12.54
N PHE A 138 1.52 -5.89 13.51
CA PHE A 138 0.84 -5.93 14.80
C PHE A 138 1.74 -5.41 15.93
N LYS A 139 1.11 -4.83 16.93
CA LYS A 139 1.77 -4.37 18.16
C LYS A 139 1.29 -5.23 19.33
N LEU A 140 2.23 -5.86 20.04
CA LEU A 140 1.94 -6.62 21.24
C LEU A 140 2.14 -5.73 22.47
N SER A 141 1.16 -5.70 23.37
CA SER A 141 1.20 -4.82 24.56
C SER A 141 2.29 -5.18 25.57
N LYS A 142 2.75 -6.44 25.57
CA LYS A 142 3.72 -6.95 26.53
C LYS A 142 5.07 -7.34 25.93
N TYR A 143 5.23 -7.21 24.63
CA TYR A 143 6.46 -7.62 23.93
C TYR A 143 6.69 -6.76 22.69
N THR A 144 7.88 -6.23 22.56
CA THR A 144 8.32 -5.52 21.35
C THR A 144 9.27 -6.43 20.57
N PRO A 145 8.87 -6.97 19.42
CA PRO A 145 9.74 -7.77 18.57
C PRO A 145 10.95 -6.97 18.11
N GLN A 146 12.13 -7.53 18.26
CA GLN A 146 13.34 -6.94 17.68
C GLN A 146 13.54 -7.50 16.28
N MET A 147 13.43 -6.62 15.30
CA MET A 147 13.72 -6.96 13.92
C MET A 147 15.22 -7.08 13.71
N LYS A 148 15.63 -8.12 12.99
CA LYS A 148 17.01 -8.34 12.56
C LYS A 148 17.01 -8.54 11.05
N ARG A 149 18.11 -8.22 10.41
CA ARG A 149 18.30 -8.53 8.99
C ARG A 149 18.23 -10.04 8.72
N ALA A 150 17.96 -10.41 7.51
CA ALA A 150 18.11 -11.79 7.08
C ALA A 150 19.61 -12.20 7.15
N PRO A 151 19.92 -13.47 7.46
CA PRO A 151 21.29 -13.95 7.43
C PRO A 151 21.84 -13.92 6.00
N LEU A 152 23.14 -13.74 5.88
CA LEU A 152 23.85 -13.90 4.63
C LEU A 152 23.91 -15.38 4.23
N LEU A 153 24.21 -15.62 2.95
CA LEU A 153 24.43 -16.97 2.47
C LEU A 153 25.58 -17.61 3.24
N GLY A 154 25.34 -18.79 3.80
CA GLY A 154 26.34 -19.52 4.60
C GLY A 154 26.60 -18.98 6.01
N GLU A 155 26.06 -17.82 6.41
CA GLU A 155 26.36 -17.16 7.69
C GLU A 155 26.14 -18.08 8.90
N HIS A 156 25.21 -18.99 8.82
CA HIS A 156 24.86 -19.89 9.91
C HIS A 156 25.28 -21.35 9.65
N ASN A 157 26.11 -21.62 8.68
CA ASN A 157 26.54 -22.99 8.35
C ASN A 157 27.19 -23.70 9.54
N GLU A 158 28.15 -23.07 10.23
CA GLU A 158 28.77 -23.67 11.39
C GLU A 158 27.75 -23.98 12.49
N TYR A 159 26.90 -23.04 12.83
CA TYR A 159 25.85 -23.23 13.81
C TYR A 159 24.93 -24.40 13.47
N VAL A 160 24.46 -24.45 12.20
CA VAL A 160 23.52 -25.51 11.79
C VAL A 160 24.20 -26.88 11.73
N PHE A 161 25.37 -26.97 11.09
CA PHE A 161 26.01 -28.25 10.85
C PHE A 161 26.73 -28.76 12.08
N LYS A 162 27.53 -27.94 12.77
CA LYS A 162 28.29 -28.36 13.94
C LYS A 162 27.45 -28.42 15.23
N GLU A 163 26.73 -27.31 15.55
CA GLU A 163 26.04 -27.22 16.84
C GLU A 163 24.68 -27.95 16.84
N LEU A 164 23.84 -27.79 15.81
CA LEU A 164 22.52 -28.42 15.77
C LEU A 164 22.54 -29.84 15.25
N LEU A 165 23.31 -30.13 14.20
CA LEU A 165 23.36 -31.46 13.57
C LEU A 165 24.47 -32.34 14.14
N GLY A 166 25.45 -31.77 14.85
CA GLY A 166 26.55 -32.51 15.45
C GLY A 166 27.53 -33.13 14.44
N VAL A 167 27.65 -32.50 13.25
CA VAL A 167 28.59 -32.92 12.22
C VAL A 167 30.03 -32.72 12.74
N PRO A 168 30.91 -33.74 12.70
CA PRO A 168 32.30 -33.60 13.08
C PRO A 168 33.05 -32.57 12.24
N ASP A 169 34.09 -31.94 12.81
CA ASP A 169 34.84 -30.88 12.15
C ASP A 169 35.47 -31.33 10.82
N ASP A 170 36.02 -32.54 10.80
CA ASP A 170 36.63 -33.12 9.58
C ASP A 170 35.62 -33.37 8.45
N GLU A 171 34.40 -33.75 8.79
CA GLU A 171 33.31 -33.90 7.82
C GLU A 171 32.80 -32.53 7.35
N TYR A 172 32.69 -31.56 8.25
CA TYR A 172 32.31 -30.19 7.91
C TYR A 172 33.33 -29.54 6.95
N GLU A 173 34.63 -29.66 7.27
CA GLU A 173 35.69 -29.12 6.41
C GLU A 173 35.65 -29.73 5.01
N LYS A 174 35.39 -31.03 4.91
CA LYS A 174 35.23 -31.70 3.62
C LYS A 174 34.03 -31.18 2.84
N LEU A 175 32.91 -30.90 3.47
CA LEU A 175 31.73 -30.30 2.81
C LEU A 175 32.04 -28.90 2.25
N VAL A 176 32.88 -28.12 2.95
CA VAL A 176 33.36 -26.83 2.47
C VAL A 176 34.34 -26.99 1.30
N GLU A 177 35.32 -27.94 1.40
CA GLU A 177 36.27 -28.18 0.34
C GLU A 177 35.59 -28.70 -0.95
N ASP A 178 34.57 -29.54 -0.81
CA ASP A 178 33.78 -30.07 -1.92
C ASP A 178 32.81 -29.00 -2.50
N GLY A 179 32.76 -27.76 -1.95
CA GLY A 179 31.93 -26.68 -2.40
C GLY A 179 30.42 -26.89 -2.16
N ILE A 180 30.07 -27.80 -1.25
CA ILE A 180 28.67 -28.06 -0.85
C ILE A 180 28.19 -26.98 0.10
N LEU A 181 29.06 -26.48 0.96
CA LEU A 181 28.83 -25.36 1.85
C LEU A 181 29.64 -24.14 1.39
N SER A 182 28.96 -22.96 1.34
CA SER A 182 29.56 -21.67 0.96
C SER A 182 29.71 -20.77 2.18
#